data_a0d38bf1d3aab74dadb046bd39db1c50
#
_entry.id   a0d38bf1d3aab74dadb046bd39db1c50
#
_cell.length_a   1.000
_cell.length_b   1.000
_cell.length_c   1.000
_cell.angle_alpha   90.00
_cell.angle_beta   90.00
_cell.angle_gamma   90.00
#
_symmetry.space_group_name_H-M   'P 1'
#
loop_
_entity.id
_entity.type
_entity.pdbx_description
1 polymer ?
#
loop_
_entity_poly.entity_id
_entity_poly.type
_entity_poly.pdbx_seq_one_letter_code
_entity_poly.pdbx_strand_id
1 'polypeptide(L)'
;MATTGILRSRRSAAQLHALASVEREIRAIDPAAGRKYLRDFREAYRSYQKVLTPSDVRHQIANAGIVLVGDYHALPNSQRYLASLLRDPELHQRPVVLGVETIFSRNQHILDEWFRAEIDEDELRQRVRFDLDWGYDWPPFYKLLAAARDHGAFIYGLDCMPREDLRKIGARDRHAADKIAELRRRHPGALILVLFGESHLAPEHLPALLQQRLPAEPMLTVLQNVDALYWRAAGEAGDHVEAVLVRKDVRNEVRKEVRKTIRENVLCVFNATPLEKYENYRLCLDRWGRNDNDHSPPDLGPTLYNLIDGMVRFLGINQYSAHNTTQPRLLVDLMPEVYSRSSDALLRRLLSRKGFTAEHRRSLLRQIRERGSVYLTPINAVYVRQFRMTSSAEDATRFLHQACRGLPNLSNGKVLAQHTPPHAVPVAQSLTRDDAFYMAVFEHALAFFGSRILYPARPALRDADLADLFDVTREDLEHQTSLPLAAAVEALDFLTQHREHVLRHNHSYKQRYKQRSRRQPSAPESLAQAPAFTGRQYEYAAEQLGYLTGNDLYDAYLEGRLTTAALRQLFLTHIEQPGVACEAYVQLRARLR
;
A
#
# COMPACT_ATOMS: atom_id res chain seq x y z
N MET A 1 -5.29 5.59 28.59
CA MET A 1 -6.23 4.88 27.69
C MET A 1 -7.15 5.80 26.87
N ALA A 2 -7.63 6.95 27.38
CA ALA A 2 -8.48 7.87 26.61
C ALA A 2 -7.79 8.55 25.41
N THR A 3 -6.50 8.82 25.49
CA THR A 3 -5.70 9.43 24.42
C THR A 3 -5.55 8.56 23.18
N THR A 4 -5.47 7.25 23.34
CA THR A 4 -5.33 6.30 22.21
C THR A 4 -6.58 6.26 21.33
N GLY A 5 -7.77 6.40 21.91
CA GLY A 5 -9.04 6.42 21.15
C GLY A 5 -9.18 7.65 20.25
N ILE A 6 -8.75 8.84 20.72
CA ILE A 6 -8.81 10.09 19.94
C ILE A 6 -7.84 10.06 18.77
N LEU A 7 -6.63 9.52 18.96
CA LEU A 7 -5.61 9.42 17.92
C LEU A 7 -6.01 8.45 16.80
N ARG A 8 -6.57 7.30 17.17
CA ARG A 8 -7.15 6.32 16.20
C ARG A 8 -8.29 6.93 15.40
N SER A 9 -9.17 7.69 16.04
CA SER A 9 -10.28 8.38 15.39
C SER A 9 -9.81 9.39 14.32
N ARG A 10 -8.76 10.19 14.60
CA ARG A 10 -8.23 11.16 13.60
C ARG A 10 -7.62 10.49 12.39
N ARG A 11 -6.85 9.41 12.59
CA ARG A 11 -6.27 8.65 11.48
C ARG A 11 -7.38 8.04 10.62
N SER A 12 -8.33 7.36 11.25
CA SER A 12 -9.48 6.81 10.55
C SER A 12 -10.28 7.89 9.81
N ALA A 13 -10.41 9.08 10.39
CA ALA A 13 -11.09 10.22 9.77
C ALA A 13 -10.40 10.67 8.47
N ALA A 14 -9.06 10.70 8.42
CA ALA A 14 -8.32 11.06 7.20
C ALA A 14 -8.57 10.05 6.07
N GLN A 15 -8.46 8.77 6.39
CA GLN A 15 -8.72 7.69 5.43
C GLN A 15 -10.18 7.66 4.98
N LEU A 16 -11.13 7.80 5.91
CA LEU A 16 -12.57 7.85 5.61
C LEU A 16 -12.94 9.04 4.74
N HIS A 17 -12.28 10.19 4.92
CA HIS A 17 -12.51 11.34 4.07
C HIS A 17 -12.07 11.08 2.62
N ALA A 18 -10.85 10.59 2.43
CA ALA A 18 -10.35 10.24 1.10
C ALA A 18 -11.23 9.14 0.46
N LEU A 19 -11.61 8.12 1.22
CA LEU A 19 -12.50 7.05 0.78
C LEU A 19 -13.87 7.58 0.35
N ALA A 20 -14.49 8.48 1.12
CA ALA A 20 -15.80 9.05 0.79
C ALA A 20 -15.79 9.85 -0.52
N SER A 21 -14.65 10.45 -0.89
CA SER A 21 -14.49 11.10 -2.20
C SER A 21 -14.50 10.07 -3.32
N VAL A 22 -13.71 9.03 -3.22
CA VAL A 22 -13.63 7.94 -4.21
C VAL A 22 -14.96 7.21 -4.35
N GLU A 23 -15.64 6.90 -3.23
CA GLU A 23 -16.96 6.26 -3.25
C GLU A 23 -18.01 7.10 -3.97
N ARG A 24 -17.97 8.43 -3.85
CA ARG A 24 -18.90 9.32 -4.58
C ARG A 24 -18.67 9.24 -6.08
N GLU A 25 -17.42 9.24 -6.52
CA GLU A 25 -17.06 9.08 -7.94
C GLU A 25 -17.54 7.71 -8.47
N ILE A 26 -17.26 6.64 -7.74
CA ILE A 26 -17.70 5.29 -8.11
C ILE A 26 -19.23 5.21 -8.22
N ARG A 27 -19.97 5.75 -7.24
CA ARG A 27 -21.44 5.72 -7.27
C ARG A 27 -22.05 6.51 -8.43
N ALA A 28 -21.35 7.53 -8.91
CA ALA A 28 -21.80 8.32 -10.05
C ALA A 28 -21.65 7.55 -11.38
N ILE A 29 -20.71 6.61 -11.46
CA ILE A 29 -20.33 5.93 -12.70
C ILE A 29 -20.87 4.49 -12.71
N ASP A 30 -20.86 3.78 -11.56
CA ASP A 30 -21.21 2.37 -11.46
C ASP A 30 -22.64 2.11 -11.02
N PRO A 31 -23.53 1.66 -11.93
CA PRO A 31 -24.91 1.28 -11.57
C PRO A 31 -24.97 -0.02 -10.75
N ALA A 32 -23.86 -0.75 -10.63
CA ALA A 32 -23.79 -2.03 -9.92
C ALA A 32 -23.74 -1.90 -8.39
N ALA A 33 -23.44 -0.72 -7.86
CA ALA A 33 -23.22 -0.49 -6.42
C ALA A 33 -24.41 -0.88 -5.51
N GLY A 34 -25.62 -1.02 -6.06
CA GLY A 34 -26.85 -1.37 -5.33
C GLY A 34 -27.32 -2.83 -5.44
N ARG A 35 -26.55 -3.73 -6.05
CA ARG A 35 -26.99 -5.11 -6.30
C ARG A 35 -27.21 -5.91 -5.02
N LYS A 36 -28.27 -6.75 -5.02
CA LYS A 36 -28.70 -7.52 -3.85
C LYS A 36 -27.57 -8.37 -3.26
N TYR A 37 -26.82 -9.07 -4.08
CA TYR A 37 -25.83 -10.01 -3.59
C TYR A 37 -24.57 -9.34 -2.97
N LEU A 38 -24.23 -8.12 -3.41
CA LEU A 38 -23.23 -7.29 -2.72
C LEU A 38 -23.71 -6.83 -1.34
N ARG A 39 -25.02 -6.60 -1.20
CA ARG A 39 -25.63 -6.31 0.10
C ARG A 39 -25.62 -7.53 1.00
N ASP A 40 -26.01 -8.69 0.48
CA ASP A 40 -26.00 -9.96 1.22
C ASP A 40 -24.59 -10.25 1.77
N PHE A 41 -23.54 -10.06 0.96
CA PHE A 41 -22.14 -10.18 1.38
C PHE A 41 -21.78 -9.17 2.49
N ARG A 42 -22.07 -7.88 2.28
CA ARG A 42 -21.77 -6.83 3.26
C ARG A 42 -22.52 -7.01 4.57
N GLU A 43 -23.72 -7.55 4.54
CA GLU A 43 -24.53 -7.83 5.73
C GLU A 43 -24.05 -9.04 6.51
N ALA A 44 -23.50 -10.05 5.83
CA ALA A 44 -23.01 -11.27 6.44
C ALA A 44 -21.72 -11.06 7.26
N TYR A 45 -20.88 -10.06 6.89
CA TYR A 45 -19.53 -9.93 7.40
C TYR A 45 -19.29 -8.56 8.06
N ARG A 46 -19.87 -8.35 9.25
CA ARG A 46 -19.80 -7.08 10.00
C ARG A 46 -19.02 -7.15 11.30
N SER A 47 -18.76 -8.35 11.82
CA SER A 47 -18.15 -8.54 13.13
C SER A 47 -17.19 -9.71 13.14
N TYR A 48 -16.20 -9.66 14.03
CA TYR A 48 -15.24 -10.73 14.24
C TYR A 48 -15.23 -11.21 15.70
N GLN A 49 -14.65 -12.39 15.93
CA GLN A 49 -14.58 -12.99 17.26
C GLN A 49 -13.24 -12.67 17.93
N LYS A 50 -12.14 -12.82 17.19
CA LYS A 50 -10.77 -12.61 17.69
C LYS A 50 -9.82 -12.22 16.55
N VAL A 51 -8.74 -11.56 16.92
CA VAL A 51 -7.59 -11.33 16.05
C VAL A 51 -6.79 -12.62 15.92
N LEU A 52 -6.24 -12.87 14.74
CA LEU A 52 -5.42 -14.04 14.42
C LEU A 52 -4.00 -13.58 14.07
N THR A 53 -3.04 -14.43 14.42
CA THR A 53 -1.67 -14.29 13.94
C THR A 53 -1.50 -14.90 12.56
N PRO A 54 -0.45 -14.55 11.79
CA PRO A 54 -0.13 -15.21 10.52
C PRO A 54 0.01 -16.75 10.66
N SER A 55 0.55 -17.21 11.77
CA SER A 55 0.67 -18.65 12.07
C SER A 55 -0.69 -19.31 12.25
N ASP A 56 -1.65 -18.65 12.96
CA ASP A 56 -3.02 -19.17 13.11
C ASP A 56 -3.70 -19.31 11.73
N VAL A 57 -3.51 -18.33 10.85
CA VAL A 57 -4.09 -18.34 9.49
C VAL A 57 -3.50 -19.49 8.68
N ARG A 58 -2.17 -19.65 8.64
CA ARG A 58 -1.49 -20.77 7.95
C ARG A 58 -1.97 -22.11 8.46
N HIS A 59 -2.02 -22.29 9.78
CA HIS A 59 -2.49 -23.53 10.40
C HIS A 59 -3.92 -23.88 9.99
N GLN A 60 -4.83 -22.91 9.92
CA GLN A 60 -6.20 -23.15 9.48
C GLN A 60 -6.28 -23.51 7.98
N ILE A 61 -5.48 -22.87 7.13
CA ILE A 61 -5.38 -23.19 5.70
C ILE A 61 -4.83 -24.61 5.51
N ALA A 62 -3.75 -24.97 6.22
CA ALA A 62 -3.13 -26.30 6.12
C ALA A 62 -4.09 -27.42 6.52
N ASN A 63 -4.99 -27.19 7.47
CA ASN A 63 -5.97 -28.18 7.94
C ASN A 63 -7.27 -28.23 7.13
N ALA A 64 -7.49 -27.30 6.21
CA ALA A 64 -8.68 -27.33 5.35
C ALA A 64 -8.48 -28.26 4.15
N GLY A 65 -9.52 -28.86 3.67
CA GLY A 65 -9.53 -29.60 2.39
C GLY A 65 -9.76 -28.66 1.21
N ILE A 66 -10.70 -27.71 1.40
CA ILE A 66 -11.03 -26.68 0.40
C ILE A 66 -10.93 -25.31 1.07
N VAL A 67 -10.20 -24.40 0.42
CA VAL A 67 -10.06 -23.01 0.84
C VAL A 67 -10.63 -22.09 -0.24
N LEU A 68 -11.70 -21.39 0.09
CA LEU A 68 -12.30 -20.37 -0.77
C LEU A 68 -11.66 -19.02 -0.44
N VAL A 69 -10.94 -18.43 -1.37
CA VAL A 69 -10.26 -17.14 -1.21
C VAL A 69 -11.01 -16.08 -2.00
N GLY A 70 -11.47 -15.05 -1.30
CA GLY A 70 -12.22 -13.96 -1.91
C GLY A 70 -11.33 -13.08 -2.79
N ASP A 71 -11.76 -12.86 -4.02
CA ASP A 71 -11.09 -12.01 -4.98
C ASP A 71 -11.85 -10.70 -5.17
N TYR A 72 -11.22 -9.59 -4.85
CA TYR A 72 -11.64 -8.28 -5.34
C TYR A 72 -10.84 -7.98 -6.59
N HIS A 73 -11.35 -8.40 -7.75
CA HIS A 73 -10.62 -8.49 -9.03
C HIS A 73 -9.81 -7.25 -9.38
N ALA A 74 -10.29 -6.07 -9.02
CA ALA A 74 -9.59 -4.81 -9.25
C ALA A 74 -8.37 -4.58 -8.32
N LEU A 75 -8.25 -5.37 -7.24
CA LEU A 75 -7.20 -5.18 -6.24
C LEU A 75 -6.08 -6.20 -6.44
N PRO A 76 -4.89 -5.81 -6.94
CA PRO A 76 -3.77 -6.73 -7.18
C PRO A 76 -3.32 -7.52 -5.95
N ASN A 77 -3.56 -7.00 -4.75
CA ASN A 77 -3.21 -7.67 -3.51
C ASN A 77 -4.02 -8.96 -3.28
N SER A 78 -5.23 -9.04 -3.83
CA SER A 78 -6.06 -10.24 -3.72
C SER A 78 -5.39 -11.46 -4.40
N GLN A 79 -4.91 -11.28 -5.61
CA GLN A 79 -4.23 -12.34 -6.37
C GLN A 79 -2.84 -12.63 -5.81
N ARG A 80 -2.10 -11.58 -5.38
CA ARG A 80 -0.77 -11.73 -4.76
C ARG A 80 -0.82 -12.53 -3.46
N TYR A 81 -1.86 -12.34 -2.65
CA TYR A 81 -2.04 -13.10 -1.43
C TYR A 81 -2.13 -14.60 -1.72
N LEU A 82 -2.96 -15.01 -2.67
CA LEU A 82 -3.05 -16.43 -3.03
C LEU A 82 -1.75 -16.94 -3.66
N ALA A 83 -1.07 -16.13 -4.47
CA ALA A 83 0.26 -16.48 -4.98
C ALA A 83 1.31 -16.65 -3.86
N SER A 84 1.19 -15.91 -2.75
CA SER A 84 2.07 -16.10 -1.58
C SER A 84 1.77 -17.40 -0.84
N LEU A 85 0.51 -17.81 -0.74
CA LEU A 85 0.13 -19.10 -0.17
C LEU A 85 0.69 -20.27 -1.00
N LEU A 86 0.68 -20.16 -2.34
CA LEU A 86 1.27 -21.18 -3.22
C LEU A 86 2.79 -21.31 -3.06
N ARG A 87 3.47 -20.31 -2.53
CA ARG A 87 4.92 -20.33 -2.25
C ARG A 87 5.25 -20.76 -0.83
N ASP A 88 4.25 -20.93 0.04
CA ASP A 88 4.46 -21.30 1.44
C ASP A 88 4.81 -22.79 1.56
N PRO A 89 6.03 -23.15 2.02
CA PRO A 89 6.45 -24.56 2.12
C PRO A 89 5.56 -25.40 3.04
N GLU A 90 4.94 -24.80 4.05
CA GLU A 90 4.06 -25.51 4.99
C GLU A 90 2.80 -26.07 4.29
N LEU A 91 2.38 -25.48 3.17
CA LEU A 91 1.22 -25.90 2.39
C LEU A 91 1.54 -26.99 1.35
N HIS A 92 2.82 -27.24 1.07
CA HIS A 92 3.27 -28.23 0.07
C HIS A 92 3.40 -29.68 0.59
N GLN A 93 2.93 -29.97 1.80
CA GLN A 93 2.95 -31.34 2.35
C GLN A 93 2.01 -32.30 1.61
N ARG A 94 1.16 -31.77 0.75
CA ARG A 94 0.19 -32.53 -0.08
C ARG A 94 0.02 -31.86 -1.45
N PRO A 95 -0.50 -32.58 -2.46
CA PRO A 95 -0.79 -31.98 -3.76
C PRO A 95 -1.70 -30.76 -3.63
N VAL A 96 -1.45 -29.72 -4.43
CA VAL A 96 -2.25 -28.49 -4.46
C VAL A 96 -3.00 -28.41 -5.79
N VAL A 97 -4.26 -28.02 -5.70
CA VAL A 97 -5.12 -27.72 -6.86
C VAL A 97 -5.55 -26.25 -6.75
N LEU A 98 -5.34 -25.48 -7.80
CA LEU A 98 -5.80 -24.10 -7.92
C LEU A 98 -7.03 -24.04 -8.83
N GLY A 99 -8.15 -23.56 -8.33
CA GLY A 99 -9.32 -23.20 -9.13
C GLY A 99 -9.45 -21.68 -9.25
N VAL A 100 -9.66 -21.16 -10.45
CA VAL A 100 -9.80 -19.73 -10.71
C VAL A 100 -11.10 -19.39 -11.44
N GLU A 101 -11.78 -18.34 -10.98
CA GLU A 101 -12.98 -17.82 -11.62
C GLU A 101 -12.68 -17.19 -12.98
N THR A 102 -11.52 -16.55 -13.11
CA THR A 102 -11.14 -15.75 -14.27
C THR A 102 -10.89 -16.54 -15.55
N ILE A 103 -10.96 -17.87 -15.49
CA ILE A 103 -10.89 -18.75 -16.65
C ILE A 103 -12.16 -19.61 -16.70
N PHE A 104 -12.84 -19.58 -17.85
CA PHE A 104 -14.01 -20.44 -18.05
C PHE A 104 -13.60 -21.91 -18.15
N SER A 105 -14.36 -22.80 -17.53
CA SER A 105 -14.11 -24.25 -17.57
C SER A 105 -14.04 -24.82 -18.99
N ARG A 106 -14.75 -24.21 -19.95
CA ARG A 106 -14.66 -24.56 -21.39
C ARG A 106 -13.29 -24.26 -22.00
N ASN A 107 -12.52 -23.34 -21.42
CA ASN A 107 -11.20 -22.94 -21.90
C ASN A 107 -10.07 -23.73 -21.22
N GLN A 108 -10.39 -24.82 -20.49
CA GLN A 108 -9.40 -25.62 -19.79
C GLN A 108 -8.27 -26.11 -20.71
N HIS A 109 -8.59 -26.51 -21.93
CA HIS A 109 -7.58 -26.96 -22.92
C HIS A 109 -6.52 -25.88 -23.21
N ILE A 110 -6.90 -24.60 -23.26
CA ILE A 110 -5.96 -23.48 -23.48
C ILE A 110 -5.01 -23.35 -22.28
N LEU A 111 -5.57 -23.47 -21.07
CA LEU A 111 -4.79 -23.45 -19.84
C LEU A 111 -3.82 -24.65 -19.77
N ASP A 112 -4.27 -25.83 -20.23
CA ASP A 112 -3.44 -27.04 -20.27
C ASP A 112 -2.30 -26.91 -21.31
N GLU A 113 -2.53 -26.28 -22.47
CA GLU A 113 -1.50 -25.96 -23.46
C GLU A 113 -0.45 -25.01 -22.89
N TRP A 114 -0.90 -23.94 -22.20
CA TRP A 114 0.00 -23.01 -21.53
C TRP A 114 0.81 -23.70 -20.41
N PHE A 115 0.17 -24.56 -19.62
CA PHE A 115 0.83 -25.31 -18.56
C PHE A 115 1.96 -26.20 -19.10
N ARG A 116 1.77 -26.79 -20.29
CA ARG A 116 2.81 -27.57 -20.99
C ARG A 116 3.82 -26.72 -21.76
N ALA A 117 3.74 -25.38 -21.64
CA ALA A 117 4.57 -24.42 -22.39
C ALA A 117 4.43 -24.52 -23.94
N GLU A 118 3.27 -24.95 -24.43
CA GLU A 118 2.93 -25.01 -25.86
C GLU A 118 2.52 -23.64 -26.39
N ILE A 119 2.01 -22.77 -25.53
CA ILE A 119 1.69 -21.36 -25.80
C ILE A 119 2.30 -20.45 -24.73
N ASP A 120 2.58 -19.19 -25.11
CA ASP A 120 3.14 -18.17 -24.22
C ASP A 120 2.07 -17.39 -23.44
N GLU A 121 2.50 -16.36 -22.68
CA GLU A 121 1.63 -15.51 -21.87
C GLU A 121 0.63 -14.72 -22.71
N ASP A 122 1.10 -14.13 -23.81
CA ASP A 122 0.28 -13.26 -24.65
C ASP A 122 -0.80 -14.08 -25.38
N GLU A 123 -0.43 -15.25 -25.86
CA GLU A 123 -1.37 -16.18 -26.51
C GLU A 123 -2.41 -16.73 -25.50
N LEU A 124 -1.98 -17.11 -24.28
CA LEU A 124 -2.91 -17.49 -23.22
C LEU A 124 -3.94 -16.38 -22.98
N ARG A 125 -3.46 -15.14 -22.73
CA ARG A 125 -4.30 -13.98 -22.45
C ARG A 125 -5.33 -13.72 -23.54
N GLN A 126 -4.88 -13.79 -24.79
CA GLN A 126 -5.72 -13.57 -25.98
C GLN A 126 -6.78 -14.67 -26.13
N ARG A 127 -6.37 -15.94 -26.05
CA ARG A 127 -7.26 -17.09 -26.31
C ARG A 127 -8.29 -17.29 -25.21
N VAL A 128 -7.96 -17.02 -23.94
CA VAL A 128 -8.95 -17.00 -22.85
C VAL A 128 -9.81 -15.73 -22.86
N ARG A 129 -9.53 -14.77 -23.75
CA ARG A 129 -10.27 -13.51 -23.93
C ARG A 129 -10.32 -12.65 -22.67
N PHE A 130 -9.23 -12.64 -21.89
CA PHE A 130 -9.22 -11.99 -20.58
C PHE A 130 -9.62 -10.52 -20.64
N ASP A 131 -9.12 -9.76 -21.61
CA ASP A 131 -9.38 -8.33 -21.72
C ASP A 131 -10.85 -8.02 -22.08
N LEU A 132 -11.50 -8.89 -22.84
CA LEU A 132 -12.88 -8.74 -23.27
C LEU A 132 -13.88 -9.19 -22.19
N ASP A 133 -13.61 -10.35 -21.59
CA ASP A 133 -14.56 -10.98 -20.68
C ASP A 133 -14.37 -10.48 -19.22
N TRP A 134 -13.15 -10.01 -18.85
CA TRP A 134 -12.81 -9.56 -17.49
C TRP A 134 -12.37 -8.11 -17.39
N GLY A 135 -11.46 -7.65 -18.25
CA GLY A 135 -11.04 -6.26 -18.37
C GLY A 135 -10.28 -5.68 -17.16
N TYR A 136 -9.81 -6.54 -16.24
CA TYR A 136 -8.95 -6.15 -15.12
C TYR A 136 -7.47 -6.15 -15.52
N ASP A 137 -6.57 -5.82 -14.58
CA ASP A 137 -5.14 -5.91 -14.81
C ASP A 137 -4.70 -7.37 -14.92
N TRP A 138 -4.16 -7.77 -16.08
CA TRP A 138 -3.70 -9.13 -16.34
C TRP A 138 -2.51 -9.58 -15.45
N PRO A 139 -1.44 -8.75 -15.23
CA PRO A 139 -0.23 -9.22 -14.57
C PRO A 139 -0.41 -9.85 -13.19
N PRO A 140 -1.31 -9.39 -12.30
CA PRO A 140 -1.55 -10.06 -11.03
C PRO A 140 -2.12 -11.48 -11.19
N PHE A 141 -3.04 -11.68 -12.13
CA PHE A 141 -3.62 -13.00 -12.44
C PHE A 141 -2.59 -13.93 -13.07
N TYR A 142 -1.82 -13.42 -14.04
CA TYR A 142 -0.76 -14.22 -14.65
C TYR A 142 0.30 -14.67 -13.63
N LYS A 143 0.74 -13.77 -12.75
CA LYS A 143 1.69 -14.13 -11.68
C LYS A 143 1.17 -15.19 -10.74
N LEU A 144 -0.14 -15.22 -10.49
CA LEU A 144 -0.77 -16.28 -9.72
C LEU A 144 -0.71 -17.62 -10.47
N LEU A 145 -1.08 -17.64 -11.75
CA LEU A 145 -1.02 -18.85 -12.59
C LEU A 145 0.42 -19.37 -12.73
N ALA A 146 1.39 -18.47 -12.95
CA ALA A 146 2.81 -18.81 -13.01
C ALA A 146 3.30 -19.39 -11.69
N ALA A 147 2.97 -18.78 -10.55
CA ALA A 147 3.32 -19.33 -9.24
C ALA A 147 2.73 -20.73 -9.03
N ALA A 148 1.49 -20.97 -9.44
CA ALA A 148 0.87 -22.31 -9.35
C ALA A 148 1.61 -23.33 -10.21
N ARG A 149 1.97 -22.98 -11.45
CA ARG A 149 2.74 -23.85 -12.34
C ARG A 149 4.13 -24.15 -11.79
N ASP A 150 4.84 -23.12 -11.32
CA ASP A 150 6.21 -23.24 -10.78
C ASP A 150 6.28 -24.15 -9.54
N HIS A 151 5.18 -24.19 -8.77
CA HIS A 151 5.03 -25.09 -7.60
C HIS A 151 4.33 -26.40 -7.90
N GLY A 152 4.09 -26.73 -9.17
CA GLY A 152 3.52 -28.00 -9.59
C GLY A 152 2.04 -28.19 -9.22
N ALA A 153 1.30 -27.11 -8.97
CA ALA A 153 -0.13 -27.18 -8.68
C ALA A 153 -0.94 -27.44 -9.96
N PHE A 154 -2.01 -28.25 -9.86
CA PHE A 154 -2.98 -28.40 -10.94
C PHE A 154 -3.86 -27.16 -11.02
N ILE A 155 -4.10 -26.62 -12.22
CA ILE A 155 -4.84 -25.36 -12.39
C ILE A 155 -6.12 -25.63 -13.19
N TYR A 156 -7.26 -25.11 -12.69
CA TYR A 156 -8.58 -25.30 -13.32
C TYR A 156 -9.38 -24.02 -13.42
N GLY A 157 -10.02 -23.82 -14.59
CA GLY A 157 -11.04 -22.79 -14.77
C GLY A 157 -12.38 -23.22 -14.17
N LEU A 158 -13.02 -22.33 -13.43
CA LEU A 158 -14.23 -22.64 -12.67
C LEU A 158 -15.51 -21.97 -13.17
N ASP A 159 -15.42 -20.92 -13.98
CA ASP A 159 -16.61 -20.20 -14.43
C ASP A 159 -17.24 -20.80 -15.69
N CYS A 160 -18.50 -20.48 -15.95
CA CYS A 160 -19.25 -21.04 -17.07
C CYS A 160 -19.77 -20.01 -18.07
N MET A 161 -19.81 -18.73 -17.71
CA MET A 161 -20.48 -17.71 -18.51
C MET A 161 -19.67 -16.42 -18.57
N PRO A 162 -19.82 -15.67 -19.69
CA PRO A 162 -19.32 -14.30 -19.75
C PRO A 162 -19.93 -13.43 -18.66
N ARG A 163 -19.16 -12.46 -18.18
CA ARG A 163 -19.52 -11.56 -17.08
C ARG A 163 -20.75 -10.68 -17.36
N GLU A 164 -21.11 -10.52 -18.62
CA GLU A 164 -22.22 -9.66 -19.07
C GLU A 164 -23.59 -10.06 -18.50
N ASP A 165 -23.80 -11.35 -18.19
CA ASP A 165 -25.07 -11.84 -17.64
C ASP A 165 -25.02 -12.02 -16.12
N LEU A 166 -24.85 -10.92 -15.40
CA LEU A 166 -24.82 -10.89 -13.94
C LEU A 166 -26.17 -11.29 -13.29
N ARG A 167 -27.26 -11.43 -14.07
CA ARG A 167 -28.54 -11.95 -13.57
C ARG A 167 -28.47 -13.44 -13.25
N LYS A 168 -27.49 -14.15 -13.79
CA LYS A 168 -27.30 -15.60 -13.64
C LYS A 168 -26.26 -15.99 -12.58
N ILE A 169 -26.01 -15.13 -11.61
CA ILE A 169 -25.01 -15.38 -10.55
C ILE A 169 -25.20 -16.74 -9.87
N GLY A 170 -26.44 -17.08 -9.51
CA GLY A 170 -26.72 -18.38 -8.90
C GLY A 170 -26.45 -19.57 -9.83
N ALA A 171 -26.46 -19.40 -11.16
CA ALA A 171 -26.07 -20.45 -12.09
C ALA A 171 -24.55 -20.62 -12.12
N ARG A 172 -23.79 -19.51 -12.04
CA ARG A 172 -22.34 -19.51 -11.93
C ARG A 172 -21.91 -20.19 -10.63
N ASP A 173 -22.52 -19.86 -9.49
CA ASP A 173 -22.25 -20.50 -8.20
C ASP A 173 -22.48 -22.01 -8.25
N ARG A 174 -23.61 -22.46 -8.83
CA ARG A 174 -23.90 -23.89 -8.99
C ARG A 174 -22.86 -24.60 -9.84
N HIS A 175 -22.49 -23.99 -10.99
CA HIS A 175 -21.46 -24.55 -11.87
C HIS A 175 -20.12 -24.66 -11.18
N ALA A 176 -19.66 -23.58 -10.49
CA ALA A 176 -18.41 -23.59 -9.73
C ALA A 176 -18.44 -24.67 -8.63
N ALA A 177 -19.55 -24.79 -7.89
CA ALA A 177 -19.70 -25.82 -6.87
C ALA A 177 -19.61 -27.25 -7.43
N ASP A 178 -20.24 -27.49 -8.60
CA ASP A 178 -20.18 -28.79 -9.29
C ASP A 178 -18.75 -29.09 -9.75
N LYS A 179 -18.04 -28.09 -10.31
CA LYS A 179 -16.63 -28.22 -10.72
C LYS A 179 -15.71 -28.48 -9.52
N ILE A 180 -15.84 -27.76 -8.43
CA ILE A 180 -15.01 -27.97 -7.24
C ILE A 180 -15.27 -29.38 -6.65
N ALA A 181 -16.53 -29.83 -6.64
CA ALA A 181 -16.85 -31.20 -6.22
C ALA A 181 -16.26 -32.26 -7.16
N GLU A 182 -16.20 -32.00 -8.47
CA GLU A 182 -15.51 -32.84 -9.45
C GLU A 182 -14.00 -32.87 -9.17
N LEU A 183 -13.37 -31.70 -8.89
CA LEU A 183 -11.95 -31.61 -8.56
C LEU A 183 -11.61 -32.41 -7.29
N ARG A 184 -12.44 -32.34 -6.25
CA ARG A 184 -12.25 -33.14 -5.04
C ARG A 184 -12.24 -34.64 -5.32
N ARG A 185 -13.13 -35.13 -6.20
CA ARG A 185 -13.16 -36.54 -6.61
C ARG A 185 -11.93 -36.93 -7.45
N ARG A 186 -11.46 -36.01 -8.29
CA ARG A 186 -10.29 -36.22 -9.16
C ARG A 186 -8.97 -36.18 -8.39
N HIS A 187 -8.90 -35.35 -7.35
CA HIS A 187 -7.71 -35.12 -6.52
C HIS A 187 -8.02 -35.39 -5.05
N PRO A 188 -8.24 -36.65 -4.66
CA PRO A 188 -8.52 -37.00 -3.27
C PRO A 188 -7.31 -36.65 -2.39
N GLY A 189 -7.55 -35.99 -1.25
CA GLY A 189 -6.50 -35.59 -0.32
C GLY A 189 -5.71 -34.33 -0.68
N ALA A 190 -5.87 -33.77 -1.88
CA ALA A 190 -5.23 -32.50 -2.24
C ALA A 190 -5.79 -31.31 -1.46
N LEU A 191 -4.99 -30.27 -1.28
CA LEU A 191 -5.47 -28.94 -0.88
C LEU A 191 -6.06 -28.25 -2.12
N ILE A 192 -7.35 -27.94 -2.09
CA ILE A 192 -7.99 -27.19 -3.17
C ILE A 192 -8.09 -25.73 -2.76
N LEU A 193 -7.31 -24.88 -3.42
CA LEU A 193 -7.35 -23.42 -3.30
C LEU A 193 -8.24 -22.85 -4.41
N VAL A 194 -9.21 -22.04 -4.06
CA VAL A 194 -10.16 -21.46 -5.02
C VAL A 194 -10.12 -19.95 -4.93
N LEU A 195 -9.76 -19.26 -6.01
CA LEU A 195 -9.88 -17.82 -6.12
C LEU A 195 -11.18 -17.46 -6.82
N PHE A 196 -12.10 -16.85 -6.09
CA PHE A 196 -13.42 -16.52 -6.59
C PHE A 196 -13.88 -15.17 -6.10
N GLY A 197 -14.66 -14.43 -6.89
CA GLY A 197 -15.14 -13.09 -6.55
C GLY A 197 -15.75 -13.03 -5.15
N GLU A 198 -15.29 -12.09 -4.32
CA GLU A 198 -15.60 -12.04 -2.88
C GLU A 198 -17.11 -12.11 -2.59
N SER A 199 -17.91 -11.53 -3.46
CA SER A 199 -19.36 -11.46 -3.31
C SER A 199 -20.07 -12.81 -3.49
N HIS A 200 -19.46 -13.77 -4.20
CA HIS A 200 -19.93 -15.15 -4.28
C HIS A 200 -19.70 -15.96 -2.99
N LEU A 201 -18.86 -15.42 -2.10
CA LEU A 201 -18.52 -16.06 -0.83
C LEU A 201 -19.45 -15.69 0.33
N ALA A 202 -20.55 -15.00 0.08
CA ALA A 202 -21.60 -14.88 1.10
C ALA A 202 -22.09 -16.27 1.52
N PRO A 203 -22.42 -16.48 2.82
CA PRO A 203 -22.69 -17.82 3.36
C PRO A 203 -23.80 -18.59 2.63
N GLU A 204 -24.73 -17.88 2.00
CA GLU A 204 -25.90 -18.46 1.29
C GLU A 204 -25.62 -18.76 -0.20
N HIS A 205 -24.43 -18.39 -0.70
CA HIS A 205 -24.03 -18.55 -2.09
C HIS A 205 -23.14 -19.79 -2.30
N LEU A 206 -21.97 -19.63 -2.92
CA LEU A 206 -21.04 -20.73 -3.23
C LEU A 206 -20.70 -21.61 -2.01
N PRO A 207 -20.44 -21.07 -0.79
CA PRO A 207 -20.16 -21.90 0.38
C PRO A 207 -21.31 -22.86 0.73
N ALA A 208 -22.57 -22.39 0.71
CA ALA A 208 -23.72 -23.25 1.00
C ALA A 208 -23.87 -24.37 -0.03
N LEU A 209 -23.65 -24.06 -1.31
CA LEU A 209 -23.75 -25.04 -2.39
C LEU A 209 -22.66 -26.12 -2.28
N LEU A 210 -21.44 -25.73 -1.92
CA LEU A 210 -20.36 -26.68 -1.67
C LEU A 210 -20.64 -27.57 -0.47
N GLN A 211 -21.14 -27.00 0.63
CA GLN A 211 -21.52 -27.76 1.81
C GLN A 211 -22.57 -28.82 1.52
N GLN A 212 -23.53 -28.52 0.62
CA GLN A 212 -24.54 -29.50 0.17
C GLN A 212 -23.91 -30.65 -0.65
N ARG A 213 -22.90 -30.36 -1.48
CA ARG A 213 -22.23 -31.36 -2.35
C ARG A 213 -21.18 -32.19 -1.62
N LEU A 214 -20.51 -31.57 -0.64
CA LEU A 214 -19.37 -32.12 0.08
C LEU A 214 -19.54 -31.93 1.59
N PRO A 215 -20.56 -32.52 2.22
CA PRO A 215 -20.93 -32.23 3.62
C PRO A 215 -19.87 -32.64 4.65
N ALA A 216 -18.99 -33.58 4.32
CA ALA A 216 -17.93 -34.05 5.21
C ALA A 216 -16.60 -33.33 4.99
N GLU A 217 -16.48 -32.49 3.97
CA GLU A 217 -15.24 -31.79 3.62
C GLU A 217 -14.97 -30.62 4.57
N PRO A 218 -13.76 -30.52 5.17
CA PRO A 218 -13.38 -29.36 5.95
C PRO A 218 -13.14 -28.17 5.02
N MET A 219 -14.01 -27.16 5.11
CA MET A 219 -13.94 -25.94 4.30
C MET A 219 -13.53 -24.74 5.13
N LEU A 220 -12.75 -23.86 4.51
CA LEU A 220 -12.33 -22.57 5.02
C LEU A 220 -12.64 -21.48 4.00
N THR A 221 -13.30 -20.42 4.43
CA THR A 221 -13.44 -19.19 3.62
C THR A 221 -12.46 -18.14 4.11
N VAL A 222 -11.62 -17.63 3.23
CA VAL A 222 -10.67 -16.55 3.47
C VAL A 222 -11.11 -15.32 2.71
N LEU A 223 -11.73 -14.39 3.40
CA LEU A 223 -12.09 -13.08 2.89
C LEU A 223 -10.87 -12.16 2.88
N GLN A 224 -10.87 -11.15 2.02
CA GLN A 224 -9.79 -10.17 1.94
C GLN A 224 -10.34 -8.75 2.05
N ASN A 225 -9.78 -7.97 2.98
CA ASN A 225 -10.02 -6.53 3.08
C ASN A 225 -11.52 -6.14 3.13
N VAL A 226 -12.33 -6.87 3.91
CA VAL A 226 -13.76 -6.52 4.09
C VAL A 226 -13.87 -5.24 4.91
N ASP A 227 -14.47 -4.21 4.34
CA ASP A 227 -14.46 -2.84 4.86
C ASP A 227 -14.95 -2.75 6.32
N ALA A 228 -16.09 -3.38 6.63
CA ALA A 228 -16.66 -3.34 7.98
C ALA A 228 -15.73 -3.98 9.02
N LEU A 229 -15.08 -5.09 8.66
CA LEU A 229 -14.13 -5.78 9.52
C LEU A 229 -12.82 -4.99 9.66
N TYR A 230 -12.35 -4.38 8.58
CA TYR A 230 -11.17 -3.54 8.58
C TYR A 230 -11.32 -2.35 9.55
N TRP A 231 -12.39 -1.57 9.40
CA TRP A 231 -12.61 -0.39 10.26
C TRP A 231 -12.83 -0.76 11.71
N ARG A 232 -13.50 -1.87 11.95
CA ARG A 232 -13.70 -2.39 13.30
C ARG A 232 -12.39 -2.84 13.92
N ALA A 233 -11.58 -3.63 13.22
CA ALA A 233 -10.29 -4.07 13.71
C ALA A 233 -9.32 -2.90 13.96
N ALA A 234 -9.27 -1.93 13.04
CA ALA A 234 -8.48 -0.72 13.21
C ALA A 234 -8.91 0.11 14.44
N GLY A 235 -10.21 0.13 14.77
CA GLY A 235 -10.75 0.82 15.94
C GLY A 235 -10.52 0.08 17.26
N GLU A 236 -10.69 -1.23 17.28
CA GLU A 236 -10.69 -2.05 18.50
C GLU A 236 -9.29 -2.60 18.85
N ALA A 237 -8.55 -3.09 17.88
CA ALA A 237 -7.31 -3.85 18.09
C ALA A 237 -6.03 -3.16 17.64
N GLY A 238 -6.11 -2.05 16.93
CA GLY A 238 -4.96 -1.25 16.50
C GLY A 238 -4.48 -1.56 15.08
N ASP A 239 -3.25 -1.08 14.75
CA ASP A 239 -2.77 -1.00 13.38
C ASP A 239 -2.13 -2.28 12.85
N HIS A 240 -1.80 -3.20 13.73
CA HIS A 240 -1.06 -4.43 13.37
C HIS A 240 -1.97 -5.65 13.30
N VAL A 241 -3.24 -5.45 12.95
CA VAL A 241 -4.16 -6.57 12.73
C VAL A 241 -4.01 -7.07 11.32
N GLU A 242 -3.42 -8.23 11.15
CA GLU A 242 -3.24 -8.85 9.83
C GLU A 242 -4.41 -9.76 9.45
N ALA A 243 -5.08 -10.36 10.43
CA ALA A 243 -6.24 -11.19 10.19
C ALA A 243 -7.19 -11.27 11.39
N VAL A 244 -8.44 -11.62 11.12
CA VAL A 244 -9.46 -11.86 12.15
C VAL A 244 -10.28 -13.12 11.85
N LEU A 245 -10.72 -13.81 12.89
CA LEU A 245 -11.75 -14.85 12.79
C LEU A 245 -13.12 -14.18 12.79
N VAL A 246 -13.87 -14.36 11.71
CA VAL A 246 -15.16 -13.70 11.52
C VAL A 246 -16.22 -14.30 12.42
N ARG A 247 -17.06 -13.46 13.01
CA ARG A 247 -18.19 -13.90 13.84
C ARG A 247 -19.34 -14.35 12.93
N LYS A 248 -19.90 -15.52 13.19
CA LYS A 248 -21.14 -15.96 12.55
C LYS A 248 -22.29 -15.26 13.24
N ASP A 249 -22.91 -14.27 12.61
CA ASP A 249 -24.11 -13.63 13.15
C ASP A 249 -25.32 -14.56 13.01
N VAL A 250 -25.80 -15.06 14.16
CA VAL A 250 -26.95 -15.96 14.24
C VAL A 250 -28.26 -15.12 14.29
N ARG A 251 -28.61 -14.45 13.20
CA ARG A 251 -29.85 -13.63 13.17
C ARG A 251 -31.13 -14.36 12.79
N ASN A 252 -31.10 -15.64 12.44
CA ASN A 252 -32.33 -16.38 12.13
C ASN A 252 -32.42 -17.66 12.96
N GLU A 253 -33.17 -17.61 14.03
CA GLU A 253 -33.42 -18.77 14.95
C GLU A 253 -34.14 -19.95 14.29
N VAL A 254 -34.87 -19.74 13.21
CA VAL A 254 -35.63 -20.77 12.48
C VAL A 254 -34.73 -21.73 11.67
N ARG A 255 -33.44 -21.40 11.45
CA ARG A 255 -32.51 -22.26 10.72
C ARG A 255 -31.43 -22.92 11.63
N LYS A 256 -31.62 -22.96 12.93
CA LYS A 256 -30.64 -23.46 13.91
C LYS A 256 -30.25 -24.93 13.71
N GLU A 257 -31.14 -25.79 13.24
CA GLU A 257 -30.82 -27.23 13.11
C GLU A 257 -29.88 -27.56 11.96
N VAL A 258 -30.01 -26.85 10.83
CA VAL A 258 -29.12 -27.07 9.67
C VAL A 258 -27.71 -26.48 9.88
N ARG A 259 -27.58 -25.45 10.72
CA ARG A 259 -26.31 -24.76 10.98
C ARG A 259 -25.39 -25.43 12.02
N LYS A 260 -25.89 -26.37 12.83
CA LYS A 260 -25.05 -27.08 13.80
C LYS A 260 -24.02 -28.02 13.17
N THR A 261 -24.19 -28.35 11.88
CA THR A 261 -23.30 -29.26 11.13
C THR A 261 -22.26 -28.55 10.30
N ILE A 262 -22.35 -27.21 10.12
CA ILE A 262 -21.42 -26.47 9.26
C ILE A 262 -20.13 -26.19 10.01
N ARG A 263 -19.08 -26.95 9.73
CA ARG A 263 -17.68 -26.74 10.19
C ARG A 263 -16.95 -25.70 9.34
N GLU A 264 -17.63 -24.73 8.78
CA GLU A 264 -17.02 -23.67 8.00
C GLU A 264 -16.44 -22.61 8.94
N ASN A 265 -15.14 -22.41 8.89
CA ASN A 265 -14.48 -21.26 9.47
C ASN A 265 -14.39 -20.15 8.42
N VAL A 266 -14.60 -18.90 8.82
CA VAL A 266 -14.42 -17.75 7.96
C VAL A 266 -13.35 -16.86 8.58
N LEU A 267 -12.30 -16.57 7.81
CA LEU A 267 -11.24 -15.64 8.17
C LEU A 267 -11.38 -14.38 7.31
N CYS A 268 -10.87 -13.25 7.81
CA CYS A 268 -10.62 -12.09 6.98
C CYS A 268 -9.17 -11.65 7.19
N VAL A 269 -8.41 -11.57 6.09
CA VAL A 269 -7.04 -11.05 6.09
C VAL A 269 -7.02 -9.61 5.60
N PHE A 270 -6.08 -8.81 6.12
CA PHE A 270 -5.93 -7.40 5.77
C PHE A 270 -4.56 -7.17 5.14
N ASN A 271 -4.52 -7.16 3.82
CA ASN A 271 -3.33 -6.92 2.99
C ASN A 271 -3.45 -5.63 2.14
N ALA A 272 -4.55 -4.91 2.27
CA ALA A 272 -4.80 -3.60 1.68
C ALA A 272 -5.79 -2.81 2.54
N THR A 273 -5.86 -1.49 2.33
CA THR A 273 -6.87 -0.64 2.96
C THR A 273 -8.13 -0.53 2.09
N PRO A 274 -9.30 -0.20 2.64
CA PRO A 274 -10.47 0.13 1.84
C PRO A 274 -10.20 1.24 0.83
N LEU A 275 -9.41 2.26 1.17
CA LEU A 275 -9.03 3.32 0.24
C LEU A 275 -8.29 2.76 -0.97
N GLU A 276 -7.28 1.90 -0.78
CA GLU A 276 -6.56 1.26 -1.88
C GLU A 276 -7.48 0.38 -2.74
N LYS A 277 -8.36 -0.38 -2.09
CA LYS A 277 -9.35 -1.25 -2.74
C LYS A 277 -10.25 -0.44 -3.69
N TYR A 278 -10.81 0.66 -3.22
CA TYR A 278 -11.72 1.48 -4.02
C TYR A 278 -11.00 2.34 -5.06
N GLU A 279 -9.81 2.83 -4.79
CA GLU A 279 -9.00 3.52 -5.80
C GLU A 279 -8.67 2.61 -6.99
N ASN A 280 -8.26 1.36 -6.74
CA ASN A 280 -8.05 0.41 -7.82
C ASN A 280 -9.32 0.14 -8.63
N TYR A 281 -10.49 0.06 -7.97
CA TYR A 281 -11.76 -0.10 -8.66
C TYR A 281 -12.13 1.12 -9.50
N ARG A 282 -11.95 2.32 -8.98
CA ARG A 282 -12.14 3.57 -9.73
C ARG A 282 -11.27 3.61 -11.00
N LEU A 283 -10.02 3.16 -10.91
CA LEU A 283 -9.12 3.06 -12.06
C LEU A 283 -9.62 2.05 -13.11
N CYS A 284 -10.24 0.95 -12.68
CA CYS A 284 -10.88 0.01 -13.60
C CYS A 284 -12.10 0.63 -14.28
N LEU A 285 -12.96 1.35 -13.54
CA LEU A 285 -14.11 2.05 -14.11
C LEU A 285 -13.69 3.12 -15.13
N ASP A 286 -12.64 3.89 -14.83
CA ASP A 286 -12.08 4.86 -15.77
C ASP A 286 -11.60 4.18 -17.08
N ARG A 287 -10.97 2.99 -16.96
CA ARG A 287 -10.55 2.20 -18.13
C ARG A 287 -11.74 1.70 -18.95
N TRP A 288 -12.75 1.14 -18.29
CA TRP A 288 -13.93 0.59 -18.97
C TRP A 288 -14.84 1.67 -19.59
N GLY A 289 -14.82 2.89 -19.04
CA GLY A 289 -15.59 4.02 -19.57
C GLY A 289 -14.97 4.65 -20.82
N ARG A 290 -13.78 4.23 -21.24
CA ARG A 290 -13.11 4.75 -22.45
C ARG A 290 -13.56 4.01 -23.70
N ASN A 291 -13.44 4.68 -24.85
CA ASN A 291 -13.67 4.04 -26.13
C ASN A 291 -12.59 2.99 -26.43
N ASP A 292 -12.94 1.94 -27.16
CA ASP A 292 -12.04 0.82 -27.52
C ASP A 292 -10.71 1.25 -28.16
N ASN A 293 -10.65 2.45 -28.73
CA ASN A 293 -9.44 3.01 -29.35
C ASN A 293 -8.57 3.86 -28.39
N ASP A 294 -9.01 4.10 -27.15
CA ASP A 294 -8.23 4.87 -26.17
C ASP A 294 -7.45 3.93 -25.23
N HIS A 295 -6.25 3.56 -25.64
CA HIS A 295 -5.30 2.77 -24.85
C HIS A 295 -4.46 3.60 -23.88
N SER A 296 -4.80 4.87 -23.65
CA SER A 296 -4.04 5.71 -22.72
C SER A 296 -4.13 5.19 -21.27
N PRO A 297 -3.07 5.33 -20.46
CA PRO A 297 -3.13 4.96 -19.04
C PRO A 297 -4.21 5.77 -18.29
N PRO A 298 -4.71 5.28 -17.15
CA PRO A 298 -5.69 5.99 -16.33
C PRO A 298 -5.15 7.33 -15.83
N ASP A 299 -6.04 8.31 -15.63
CA ASP A 299 -5.68 9.56 -14.97
C ASP A 299 -5.57 9.31 -13.45
N LEU A 300 -4.37 9.49 -12.91
CA LEU A 300 -4.07 9.34 -11.49
C LEU A 300 -4.06 10.66 -10.72
N GLY A 301 -4.37 11.77 -11.39
CA GLY A 301 -4.49 13.08 -10.76
C GLY A 301 -5.48 13.08 -9.60
N PRO A 302 -6.74 12.67 -9.80
CA PRO A 302 -7.74 12.60 -8.73
C PRO A 302 -7.31 11.76 -7.53
N THR A 303 -6.69 10.60 -7.78
CA THR A 303 -6.16 9.72 -6.72
C THR A 303 -5.14 10.46 -5.85
N LEU A 304 -4.16 11.09 -6.49
CA LEU A 304 -3.11 11.81 -5.77
C LEU A 304 -3.66 13.01 -4.99
N TYR A 305 -4.60 13.75 -5.58
CA TYR A 305 -5.24 14.88 -4.91
C TYR A 305 -6.06 14.46 -3.69
N ASN A 306 -6.73 13.31 -3.74
CA ASN A 306 -7.43 12.75 -2.58
C ASN A 306 -6.46 12.38 -1.45
N LEU A 307 -5.28 11.83 -1.77
CA LEU A 307 -4.25 11.53 -0.77
C LEU A 307 -3.69 12.81 -0.12
N ILE A 308 -3.44 13.84 -0.92
CA ILE A 308 -2.99 15.15 -0.43
C ILE A 308 -4.05 15.74 0.51
N ASP A 309 -5.33 15.76 0.10
CA ASP A 309 -6.42 16.31 0.93
C ASP A 309 -6.59 15.52 2.24
N GLY A 310 -6.44 14.19 2.20
CA GLY A 310 -6.43 13.34 3.40
C GLY A 310 -5.35 13.77 4.39
N MET A 311 -4.12 14.03 3.95
CA MET A 311 -3.03 14.49 4.79
C MET A 311 -3.24 15.93 5.30
N VAL A 312 -3.76 16.81 4.47
CA VAL A 312 -4.12 18.19 4.85
C VAL A 312 -5.11 18.19 6.02
N ARG A 313 -6.15 17.38 5.92
CA ARG A 313 -7.16 17.24 6.99
C ARG A 313 -6.61 16.58 8.23
N PHE A 314 -5.78 15.56 8.07
CA PHE A 314 -5.12 14.91 9.21
C PHE A 314 -4.26 15.89 10.00
N LEU A 315 -3.43 16.67 9.34
CA LEU A 315 -2.57 17.67 10.00
C LEU A 315 -3.36 18.90 10.50
N GLY A 316 -4.61 19.06 10.09
CA GLY A 316 -5.42 20.23 10.43
C GLY A 316 -4.83 21.53 9.84
N ILE A 317 -4.25 21.42 8.64
CA ILE A 317 -3.75 22.59 7.91
C ILE A 317 -4.97 23.30 7.32
N ASN A 318 -5.39 24.37 8.01
CA ASN A 318 -6.62 25.10 7.67
C ASN A 318 -6.31 26.20 6.65
N GLN A 319 -6.46 25.88 5.38
CA GLN A 319 -5.98 26.72 4.27
C GLN A 319 -7.04 27.62 3.66
N TYR A 320 -8.29 27.31 3.96
CA TYR A 320 -9.43 28.00 3.35
C TYR A 320 -10.04 29.08 4.25
N SER A 321 -9.42 29.37 5.41
CA SER A 321 -9.89 30.47 6.22
C SER A 321 -9.46 31.80 5.58
N ALA A 322 -10.43 32.54 5.06
CA ALA A 322 -10.24 33.89 4.52
C ALA A 322 -9.60 34.87 5.51
N HIS A 323 -9.54 34.50 6.80
CA HIS A 323 -8.99 35.33 7.87
C HIS A 323 -7.57 34.94 8.31
N ASN A 324 -6.98 33.87 7.78
CA ASN A 324 -5.63 33.45 8.15
C ASN A 324 -4.62 33.87 7.11
N THR A 325 -4.08 35.10 7.26
CA THR A 325 -3.09 35.69 6.35
C THR A 325 -1.69 35.10 6.49
N THR A 326 -1.43 34.28 7.52
CA THR A 326 -0.11 33.70 7.83
C THR A 326 0.09 32.31 7.24
N GLN A 327 -0.95 31.64 6.79
CA GLN A 327 -0.82 30.34 6.13
C GLN A 327 -0.89 30.51 4.60
N PRO A 328 -0.03 29.81 3.83
CA PRO A 328 -0.11 29.88 2.40
C PRO A 328 -1.52 29.45 1.92
N ARG A 329 -2.09 30.17 0.96
CA ARG A 329 -3.35 29.78 0.27
C ARG A 329 -3.07 28.57 -0.61
N LEU A 330 -2.88 27.44 0.03
CA LEU A 330 -2.07 26.38 -0.46
C LEU A 330 -2.66 25.55 -1.53
N LEU A 331 -3.80 25.50 -1.96
CA LEU A 331 -4.10 24.20 -2.58
C LEU A 331 -4.67 24.20 -3.99
N VAL A 332 -5.44 25.16 -4.39
CA VAL A 332 -6.00 25.09 -5.75
C VAL A 332 -4.93 25.44 -6.80
N ASP A 333 -4.10 26.45 -6.50
CA ASP A 333 -3.10 26.95 -7.44
C ASP A 333 -1.73 26.26 -7.34
N LEU A 334 -1.50 25.46 -6.27
CA LEU A 334 -0.21 24.83 -5.98
C LEU A 334 -0.22 23.31 -6.11
N MET A 335 -1.36 22.69 -6.45
CA MET A 335 -1.41 21.25 -6.64
C MET A 335 -0.37 20.81 -7.66
N PRO A 336 0.28 19.65 -7.45
CA PRO A 336 1.28 19.16 -8.37
C PRO A 336 0.63 18.77 -9.70
N GLU A 337 1.35 19.00 -10.77
CA GLU A 337 0.98 18.45 -12.07
C GLU A 337 1.21 16.93 -12.06
N VAL A 338 0.22 16.13 -12.50
CA VAL A 338 0.31 14.67 -12.48
C VAL A 338 0.50 14.13 -13.89
N TYR A 339 1.65 13.50 -14.11
CA TYR A 339 2.00 12.86 -15.38
C TYR A 339 1.79 11.35 -15.28
N SER A 340 0.59 10.88 -15.50
CA SER A 340 0.25 9.44 -15.50
C SER A 340 0.25 8.81 -16.88
N ARG A 341 0.18 9.63 -17.94
CA ARG A 341 0.04 9.20 -19.34
C ARG A 341 1.30 9.43 -20.17
N SER A 342 2.39 9.79 -19.55
CA SER A 342 3.60 10.22 -20.25
C SER A 342 4.60 9.08 -20.43
N SER A 343 5.24 9.02 -21.61
CA SER A 343 6.30 8.06 -21.87
C SER A 343 7.61 8.46 -21.18
N ASP A 344 8.50 7.48 -20.93
CA ASP A 344 9.86 7.71 -20.41
C ASP A 344 10.66 8.70 -21.31
N ALA A 345 10.37 8.72 -22.62
CA ALA A 345 11.00 9.65 -23.56
C ALA A 345 10.57 11.10 -23.33
N LEU A 346 9.27 11.30 -23.08
CA LEU A 346 8.72 12.63 -22.75
C LEU A 346 9.28 13.11 -21.42
N LEU A 347 9.32 12.24 -20.40
CA LEU A 347 9.90 12.57 -19.10
C LEU A 347 11.39 12.95 -19.22
N ARG A 348 12.19 12.17 -19.94
CA ARG A 348 13.60 12.52 -20.18
C ARG A 348 13.76 13.90 -20.83
N ARG A 349 12.89 14.21 -21.79
CA ARG A 349 12.89 15.50 -22.49
C ARG A 349 12.52 16.65 -21.55
N LEU A 350 11.47 16.45 -20.72
CA LEU A 350 11.04 17.40 -19.71
C LEU A 350 12.17 17.69 -18.70
N LEU A 351 12.72 16.66 -18.10
CA LEU A 351 13.82 16.77 -17.12
C LEU A 351 15.06 17.44 -17.74
N SER A 352 15.40 17.12 -19.01
CA SER A 352 16.50 17.76 -19.70
C SER A 352 16.26 19.27 -19.90
N ARG A 353 15.06 19.66 -20.31
CA ARG A 353 14.69 21.08 -20.48
C ARG A 353 14.71 21.85 -19.15
N LYS A 354 14.50 21.17 -18.03
CA LYS A 354 14.53 21.74 -16.68
C LYS A 354 15.93 21.70 -16.04
N GLY A 355 16.96 21.36 -16.80
CA GLY A 355 18.35 21.44 -16.35
C GLY A 355 18.85 20.25 -15.52
N PHE A 356 18.09 19.15 -15.42
CA PHE A 356 18.54 17.96 -14.70
C PHE A 356 19.73 17.31 -15.40
N THR A 357 20.78 16.98 -14.66
CA THR A 357 21.96 16.27 -15.17
C THR A 357 21.59 14.87 -15.71
N ALA A 358 22.43 14.30 -16.55
CA ALA A 358 22.22 12.95 -17.09
C ALA A 358 22.18 11.89 -15.99
N GLU A 359 22.98 12.06 -14.95
CA GLU A 359 23.01 11.16 -13.79
C GLU A 359 21.73 11.25 -12.97
N HIS A 360 21.30 12.46 -12.65
CA HIS A 360 20.06 12.71 -11.91
C HIS A 360 18.84 12.16 -12.68
N ARG A 361 18.76 12.37 -14.01
CA ARG A 361 17.70 11.79 -14.84
C ARG A 361 17.68 10.26 -14.79
N ARG A 362 18.86 9.61 -14.80
CA ARG A 362 18.96 8.14 -14.68
C ARG A 362 18.49 7.65 -13.31
N SER A 363 18.87 8.34 -12.24
CA SER A 363 18.41 8.03 -10.87
C SER A 363 16.88 8.13 -10.78
N LEU A 364 16.27 9.24 -11.21
CA LEU A 364 14.82 9.43 -11.20
C LEU A 364 14.06 8.37 -12.00
N LEU A 365 14.54 8.04 -13.21
CA LEU A 365 13.90 6.99 -14.03
C LEU A 365 13.97 5.62 -13.38
N ARG A 366 15.05 5.31 -12.67
CA ARG A 366 15.16 4.09 -11.88
C ARG A 366 14.18 4.10 -10.70
N GLN A 367 14.16 5.16 -9.91
CA GLN A 367 13.22 5.31 -8.79
C GLN A 367 11.77 5.12 -9.25
N ILE A 368 11.39 5.71 -10.39
CA ILE A 368 10.04 5.55 -10.95
C ILE A 368 9.73 4.08 -11.29
N ARG A 369 10.71 3.34 -11.82
CA ARG A 369 10.51 1.91 -12.13
C ARG A 369 10.38 1.06 -10.87
N GLU A 370 11.21 1.33 -9.87
CA GLU A 370 11.25 0.61 -8.61
C GLU A 370 10.03 0.93 -7.73
N ARG A 371 9.67 2.21 -7.62
CA ARG A 371 8.61 2.72 -6.72
C ARG A 371 7.24 2.84 -7.38
N GLY A 372 7.19 2.96 -8.70
CA GLY A 372 5.98 3.21 -9.47
C GLY A 372 5.65 4.70 -9.66
N SER A 373 6.03 5.58 -8.73
CA SER A 373 5.86 7.03 -8.81
C SER A 373 6.99 7.79 -8.13
N VAL A 374 7.15 9.07 -8.48
CA VAL A 374 8.11 10.00 -7.84
C VAL A 374 7.59 11.44 -7.93
N TYR A 375 7.61 12.16 -6.81
CA TYR A 375 7.42 13.61 -6.78
C TYR A 375 8.70 14.35 -7.19
N LEU A 376 8.57 15.20 -8.18
CA LEU A 376 9.66 15.99 -8.77
C LEU A 376 9.60 17.43 -8.24
N THR A 377 10.21 17.65 -7.09
CA THR A 377 10.19 18.95 -6.37
C THR A 377 10.51 20.15 -7.26
N PRO A 378 11.57 20.16 -8.11
CA PRO A 378 11.94 21.35 -8.87
C PRO A 378 10.91 21.81 -9.91
N ILE A 379 9.96 20.95 -10.25
CA ILE A 379 8.94 21.26 -11.26
C ILE A 379 7.52 21.12 -10.71
N ASN A 380 7.39 20.86 -9.40
CA ASN A 380 6.13 20.60 -8.72
C ASN A 380 5.23 19.61 -9.49
N ALA A 381 5.77 18.45 -9.79
CA ALA A 381 5.06 17.44 -10.56
C ALA A 381 5.22 16.06 -9.95
N VAL A 382 4.21 15.22 -10.10
CA VAL A 382 4.31 13.78 -9.78
C VAL A 382 4.27 12.99 -11.08
N TYR A 383 5.27 12.19 -11.31
CA TYR A 383 5.27 11.23 -12.41
C TYR A 383 4.88 9.86 -11.90
N VAL A 384 3.80 9.30 -12.45
CA VAL A 384 3.27 7.99 -12.03
C VAL A 384 3.27 7.05 -13.22
N ARG A 385 4.03 5.97 -13.13
CA ARG A 385 4.08 4.91 -14.11
C ARG A 385 3.11 3.77 -13.75
N GLN A 386 3.05 3.45 -12.46
CA GLN A 386 2.18 2.44 -11.90
C GLN A 386 1.67 2.92 -10.54
N PHE A 387 0.37 2.85 -10.33
CA PHE A 387 -0.20 3.15 -9.02
C PHE A 387 0.24 2.11 -7.99
N ARG A 388 0.86 2.62 -6.93
CA ARG A 388 1.16 1.88 -5.70
C ARG A 388 0.81 2.77 -4.53
N MET A 389 -0.07 2.31 -3.67
CA MET A 389 -0.57 3.12 -2.55
C MET A 389 0.56 3.68 -1.68
N THR A 390 1.57 2.87 -1.36
CA THR A 390 2.73 3.29 -0.57
C THR A 390 3.49 4.46 -1.18
N SER A 391 3.87 4.34 -2.45
CA SER A 391 4.66 5.37 -3.15
C SER A 391 3.83 6.62 -3.40
N SER A 392 2.58 6.48 -3.85
CA SER A 392 1.70 7.63 -4.09
C SER A 392 1.38 8.39 -2.79
N ALA A 393 1.23 7.70 -1.65
CA ALA A 393 1.06 8.34 -0.36
C ALA A 393 2.33 9.07 0.12
N GLU A 394 3.53 8.52 -0.16
CA GLU A 394 4.78 9.25 0.08
C GLU A 394 4.90 10.51 -0.78
N ASP A 395 4.59 10.40 -2.08
CA ASP A 395 4.69 11.52 -3.01
C ASP A 395 3.70 12.63 -2.64
N ALA A 396 2.48 12.28 -2.25
CA ALA A 396 1.49 13.23 -1.71
C ALA A 396 2.02 13.94 -0.45
N THR A 397 2.67 13.19 0.44
CA THR A 397 3.22 13.75 1.68
C THR A 397 4.46 14.61 1.41
N ARG A 398 5.33 14.22 0.47
CA ARG A 398 6.48 15.02 0.04
C ARG A 398 6.04 16.35 -0.57
N PHE A 399 5.03 16.29 -1.45
CA PHE A 399 4.41 17.50 -1.99
C PHE A 399 3.93 18.42 -0.86
N LEU A 400 3.15 17.88 0.09
CA LEU A 400 2.61 18.67 1.18
C LEU A 400 3.71 19.30 2.05
N HIS A 401 4.78 18.55 2.34
CA HIS A 401 5.93 19.07 3.08
C HIS A 401 6.61 20.23 2.34
N GLN A 402 6.80 20.11 1.02
CA GLN A 402 7.34 21.20 0.19
C GLN A 402 6.40 22.40 0.14
N ALA A 403 5.10 22.14 -0.05
CA ALA A 403 4.09 23.18 -0.10
C ALA A 403 3.99 23.99 1.20
N CYS A 404 4.10 23.33 2.36
CA CYS A 404 4.10 23.97 3.68
C CYS A 404 5.29 24.89 3.93
N ARG A 405 6.42 24.68 3.25
CA ARG A 405 7.65 25.48 3.37
C ARG A 405 7.78 26.58 2.32
N GLY A 406 6.87 26.62 1.37
CA GLY A 406 6.97 27.44 0.18
C GLY A 406 7.73 26.71 -0.93
N LEU A 407 7.07 26.45 -2.05
CA LEU A 407 7.68 25.76 -3.18
C LEU A 407 8.80 26.60 -3.77
N PRO A 408 10.03 26.05 -3.98
CA PRO A 408 11.06 26.77 -4.69
C PRO A 408 10.63 27.01 -6.15
N ASN A 409 10.70 28.24 -6.60
CA ASN A 409 10.60 28.73 -7.97
C ASN A 409 9.94 27.77 -9.00
N LEU A 410 8.62 27.71 -9.00
CA LEU A 410 7.92 27.21 -10.17
C LEU A 410 8.24 28.16 -11.34
N SER A 411 8.73 27.60 -12.41
CA SER A 411 9.41 28.26 -13.53
C SER A 411 8.63 29.35 -14.30
N ASN A 412 7.51 29.78 -13.82
CA ASN A 412 6.72 30.89 -14.37
C ASN A 412 6.64 32.10 -13.43
N GLY A 413 7.63 32.29 -12.58
CA GLY A 413 8.02 33.57 -11.92
C GLY A 413 6.96 34.49 -11.34
N LYS A 414 5.73 34.40 -11.79
CA LYS A 414 4.67 35.38 -11.48
C LYS A 414 3.75 35.00 -10.34
N VAL A 415 3.54 33.73 -10.06
CA VAL A 415 2.55 33.29 -9.07
C VAL A 415 3.15 33.21 -7.66
N LEU A 416 4.41 32.87 -7.53
CA LEU A 416 5.07 32.72 -6.21
C LEU A 416 5.61 34.02 -5.64
N ALA A 417 5.91 35.02 -6.45
CA ALA A 417 6.38 36.34 -5.99
C ALA A 417 5.36 37.07 -5.08
N GLN A 418 4.07 36.73 -5.19
CA GLN A 418 3.01 37.31 -4.35
C GLN A 418 2.76 36.56 -3.05
N HIS A 419 3.31 35.34 -2.90
CA HIS A 419 2.99 34.43 -1.78
C HIS A 419 4.21 33.92 -1.03
N THR A 420 5.41 34.41 -1.38
CA THR A 420 6.62 34.12 -0.61
C THR A 420 6.49 34.76 0.78
N PRO A 421 6.60 33.98 1.88
CA PRO A 421 6.64 34.59 3.21
C PRO A 421 7.75 35.65 3.22
N PRO A 422 7.57 36.79 3.93
CA PRO A 422 8.55 37.87 3.95
C PRO A 422 9.95 37.49 4.45
N HIS A 423 10.16 36.23 4.81
CA HIS A 423 11.41 35.66 5.31
C HIS A 423 11.98 34.50 4.46
N ALA A 424 11.50 34.32 3.23
CA ALA A 424 12.16 33.39 2.30
C ALA A 424 13.56 33.92 1.99
N VAL A 425 14.53 33.42 2.72
CA VAL A 425 15.97 33.70 2.50
C VAL A 425 16.34 33.15 1.13
N PRO A 426 17.00 33.93 0.24
CA PRO A 426 17.52 33.38 -1.00
C PRO A 426 18.42 32.18 -0.69
N VAL A 427 18.21 31.05 -1.34
CA VAL A 427 19.04 29.83 -1.24
C VAL A 427 20.38 30.09 -1.95
N ALA A 428 21.16 31.03 -1.44
CA ALA A 428 22.45 31.40 -2.01
C ALA A 428 23.65 30.96 -1.16
N GLN A 429 23.42 30.29 -0.04
CA GLN A 429 24.49 29.69 0.75
C GLN A 429 24.56 28.20 0.41
N SER A 430 25.74 27.72 0.00
CA SER A 430 25.98 26.30 -0.25
C SER A 430 25.73 25.50 1.03
N LEU A 431 24.72 24.66 1.02
CA LEU A 431 24.47 23.70 2.10
C LEU A 431 25.69 22.81 2.30
N THR A 432 26.02 22.53 3.53
CA THR A 432 27.04 21.53 3.85
C THR A 432 26.55 20.15 3.42
N ARG A 433 27.47 19.22 3.30
CA ARG A 433 27.11 17.82 3.00
C ARG A 433 26.20 17.23 4.08
N ASP A 434 26.48 17.58 5.35
CA ASP A 434 25.68 17.16 6.49
C ASP A 434 24.23 17.71 6.40
N ASP A 435 24.09 19.00 6.07
CA ASP A 435 22.76 19.58 5.87
C ASP A 435 21.98 18.89 4.78
N ALA A 436 22.60 18.63 3.63
CA ALA A 436 21.97 17.95 2.51
C ALA A 436 21.53 16.52 2.89
N PHE A 437 22.35 15.79 3.68
CA PHE A 437 22.04 14.45 4.15
C PHE A 437 20.85 14.47 5.12
N TYR A 438 20.90 15.29 6.16
CA TYR A 438 19.83 15.36 7.16
C TYR A 438 18.55 15.96 6.61
N MET A 439 18.62 16.84 5.63
CA MET A 439 17.45 17.31 4.88
C MET A 439 16.76 16.14 4.16
N ALA A 440 17.53 15.31 3.46
CA ALA A 440 16.99 14.12 2.80
C ALA A 440 16.38 13.12 3.82
N VAL A 441 17.09 12.86 4.94
CA VAL A 441 16.60 12.01 6.04
C VAL A 441 15.26 12.53 6.58
N PHE A 442 15.15 13.83 6.82
CA PHE A 442 13.94 14.44 7.35
C PHE A 442 12.77 14.36 6.38
N GLU A 443 13.02 14.61 5.09
CA GLU A 443 12.01 14.46 4.04
C GLU A 443 11.51 13.02 3.91
N HIS A 444 12.41 12.04 3.94
CA HIS A 444 12.05 10.62 3.94
C HIS A 444 11.26 10.22 5.20
N ALA A 445 11.61 10.76 6.36
CA ALA A 445 10.92 10.49 7.61
C ALA A 445 9.46 10.96 7.57
N LEU A 446 9.23 12.19 7.12
CA LEU A 446 7.87 12.72 6.98
C LEU A 446 7.07 12.00 5.89
N ALA A 447 7.70 11.66 4.76
CA ALA A 447 7.06 10.92 3.69
C ALA A 447 6.62 9.52 4.15
N PHE A 448 7.49 8.80 4.85
CA PHE A 448 7.17 7.50 5.42
C PHE A 448 6.05 7.59 6.47
N PHE A 449 6.17 8.53 7.40
CA PHE A 449 5.13 8.80 8.39
C PHE A 449 3.76 9.04 7.75
N GLY A 450 3.67 9.98 6.79
CA GLY A 450 2.42 10.30 6.12
C GLY A 450 1.86 9.13 5.31
N SER A 451 2.73 8.33 4.69
CA SER A 451 2.28 7.13 4.01
C SER A 451 1.65 6.11 4.95
N ARG A 452 2.16 5.96 6.19
CA ARG A 452 1.55 5.09 7.20
C ARG A 452 0.24 5.65 7.77
N ILE A 453 0.05 6.95 7.78
CA ILE A 453 -1.24 7.57 8.13
C ILE A 453 -2.31 7.24 7.07
N LEU A 454 -1.95 7.33 5.78
CA LEU A 454 -2.85 7.03 4.67
C LEU A 454 -2.99 5.53 4.41
N TYR A 455 -1.94 4.76 4.66
CA TYR A 455 -1.86 3.32 4.43
C TYR A 455 -1.23 2.60 5.64
N PRO A 456 -1.98 2.36 6.73
CA PRO A 456 -1.47 1.70 7.94
C PRO A 456 -0.95 0.27 7.72
N ALA A 457 -1.42 -0.42 6.67
CA ALA A 457 -0.93 -1.74 6.29
C ALA A 457 0.48 -1.73 5.68
N ARG A 458 1.07 -0.54 5.46
CA ARG A 458 2.47 -0.45 5.05
C ARG A 458 3.37 -1.11 6.09
N PRO A 459 4.27 -2.03 5.69
CA PRO A 459 5.21 -2.66 6.61
C PRO A 459 6.00 -1.61 7.41
N ALA A 460 6.12 -1.84 8.71
CA ALA A 460 7.02 -1.06 9.54
C ALA A 460 8.46 -1.32 9.10
N LEU A 461 9.33 -0.33 9.22
CA LEU A 461 10.76 -0.53 9.19
C LEU A 461 11.28 -0.28 10.59
N ARG A 462 11.85 -1.31 11.21
CA ARG A 462 12.34 -1.30 12.58
C ARG A 462 13.82 -1.64 12.62
N ASP A 463 14.39 -1.42 13.74
CA ASP A 463 15.79 -1.75 14.00
C ASP A 463 16.11 -3.24 13.86
N ALA A 464 15.15 -4.11 14.23
CA ALA A 464 15.27 -5.54 14.02
C ALA A 464 15.35 -5.87 12.53
N ASP A 465 14.57 -5.21 11.70
CA ASP A 465 14.57 -5.45 10.25
C ASP A 465 15.92 -5.09 9.61
N LEU A 466 16.65 -4.09 10.15
CA LEU A 466 18.02 -3.79 9.74
C LEU A 466 19.02 -4.84 10.23
N ALA A 467 18.85 -5.34 11.47
CA ALA A 467 19.70 -6.39 11.99
C ALA A 467 19.55 -7.68 11.18
N ASP A 468 18.32 -8.03 10.81
CA ASP A 468 18.03 -9.20 9.98
C ASP A 468 18.71 -9.13 8.60
N LEU A 469 18.97 -7.91 8.07
CA LEU A 469 19.73 -7.75 6.82
C LEU A 469 21.19 -8.15 6.93
N PHE A 470 21.77 -8.19 8.13
CA PHE A 470 23.13 -8.73 8.32
C PHE A 470 23.18 -10.25 8.31
N ASP A 471 22.06 -10.90 8.59
CA ASP A 471 21.94 -12.37 8.66
C ASP A 471 21.58 -12.99 7.29
N VAL A 472 21.20 -12.18 6.29
CA VAL A 472 20.90 -12.69 4.94
C VAL A 472 22.17 -13.03 4.16
N THR A 473 22.05 -13.88 3.15
CA THR A 473 23.15 -14.21 2.26
C THR A 473 23.65 -12.98 1.50
N ARG A 474 24.92 -13.01 1.06
CA ARG A 474 25.51 -11.89 0.31
C ARG A 474 24.75 -11.57 -0.98
N GLU A 475 24.28 -12.59 -1.69
CA GLU A 475 23.51 -12.43 -2.92
C GLU A 475 22.13 -11.82 -2.64
N ASP A 476 21.45 -12.26 -1.57
CA ASP A 476 20.15 -11.72 -1.16
C ASP A 476 20.28 -10.26 -0.70
N LEU A 477 21.36 -9.88 -0.03
CA LEU A 477 21.60 -8.50 0.39
C LEU A 477 21.72 -7.56 -0.81
N GLU A 478 22.44 -7.93 -1.87
CA GLU A 478 22.54 -7.15 -3.10
C GLU A 478 21.18 -6.98 -3.78
N HIS A 479 20.37 -8.03 -3.80
CA HIS A 479 19.02 -7.98 -4.36
C HIS A 479 18.07 -7.10 -3.54
N GLN A 480 18.10 -7.19 -2.21
CA GLN A 480 17.24 -6.42 -1.32
C GLN A 480 17.61 -4.93 -1.27
N THR A 481 18.89 -4.60 -1.29
CA THR A 481 19.35 -3.21 -1.25
C THR A 481 19.50 -2.58 -2.62
N SER A 482 19.59 -3.39 -3.69
CA SER A 482 19.95 -2.96 -5.05
C SER A 482 21.30 -2.22 -5.10
N LEU A 483 22.18 -2.46 -4.14
CA LEU A 483 23.54 -1.92 -4.06
C LEU A 483 24.55 -3.03 -4.29
N PRO A 484 25.76 -2.73 -4.81
CA PRO A 484 26.88 -3.66 -4.75
C PRO A 484 27.15 -4.07 -3.29
N LEU A 485 27.51 -5.33 -3.05
CA LEU A 485 27.64 -5.89 -1.71
C LEU A 485 28.48 -5.04 -0.76
N ALA A 486 29.66 -4.59 -1.19
CA ALA A 486 30.51 -3.74 -0.36
C ALA A 486 29.81 -2.44 0.08
N ALA A 487 29.11 -1.78 -0.86
CA ALA A 487 28.38 -0.56 -0.58
C ALA A 487 27.14 -0.80 0.32
N ALA A 488 26.50 -1.98 0.20
CA ALA A 488 25.39 -2.36 1.07
C ALA A 488 25.86 -2.58 2.52
N VAL A 489 26.96 -3.31 2.70
CA VAL A 489 27.56 -3.56 4.03
C VAL A 489 28.00 -2.24 4.69
N GLU A 490 28.70 -1.37 3.97
CA GLU A 490 29.12 -0.06 4.50
C GLU A 490 27.92 0.81 4.89
N ALA A 491 26.83 0.78 4.11
CA ALA A 491 25.63 1.53 4.42
C ALA A 491 24.94 1.01 5.69
N LEU A 492 24.85 -0.31 5.87
CA LEU A 492 24.27 -0.93 7.07
C LEU A 492 25.12 -0.67 8.30
N ASP A 493 26.44 -0.78 8.20
CA ASP A 493 27.38 -0.43 9.28
C ASP A 493 27.22 1.02 9.72
N PHE A 494 27.12 1.95 8.75
CA PHE A 494 26.83 3.35 9.05
C PHE A 494 25.52 3.52 9.79
N LEU A 495 24.44 2.91 9.32
CA LEU A 495 23.13 3.03 9.96
C LEU A 495 23.14 2.53 11.41
N THR A 496 23.81 1.41 11.66
CA THR A 496 23.96 0.83 13.00
C THR A 496 24.77 1.74 13.92
N GLN A 497 25.95 2.17 13.47
CA GLN A 497 26.83 3.07 14.22
C GLN A 497 26.16 4.42 14.49
N HIS A 498 25.48 4.98 13.50
CA HIS A 498 24.76 6.25 13.63
C HIS A 498 23.67 6.17 14.71
N ARG A 499 22.93 5.09 14.72
CA ARG A 499 21.89 4.85 15.74
C ARG A 499 22.50 4.74 17.14
N GLU A 500 23.52 3.95 17.31
CA GLU A 500 24.20 3.83 18.61
C GLU A 500 24.78 5.17 19.07
N HIS A 501 25.36 5.94 18.17
CA HIS A 501 25.90 7.26 18.47
C HIS A 501 24.80 8.20 18.95
N VAL A 502 23.69 8.30 18.21
CA VAL A 502 22.53 9.12 18.60
C VAL A 502 21.94 8.64 19.93
N LEU A 503 21.93 7.32 20.18
CA LEU A 503 21.49 6.73 21.45
C LEU A 503 22.33 7.20 22.63
N ARG A 504 23.65 7.13 22.53
CA ARG A 504 24.58 7.46 23.61
C ARG A 504 24.61 8.96 23.93
N HIS A 505 24.49 9.82 22.92
CA HIS A 505 24.65 11.28 23.07
C HIS A 505 23.34 12.02 23.39
N ASN A 506 22.20 11.38 23.23
CA ASN A 506 20.90 12.00 23.46
C ASN A 506 20.70 12.45 24.95
N HIS A 507 21.31 11.74 25.89
CA HIS A 507 21.26 12.11 27.31
C HIS A 507 22.00 13.42 27.60
N SER A 508 23.17 13.58 27.01
CA SER A 508 23.99 14.80 27.10
C SER A 508 23.31 15.99 26.40
N TYR A 509 22.60 15.76 25.31
CA TYR A 509 21.89 16.80 24.59
C TYR A 509 20.69 17.35 25.37
N LYS A 510 19.88 16.48 26.00
CA LYS A 510 18.77 16.90 26.87
C LYS A 510 19.22 17.79 28.03
N GLN A 511 20.38 17.49 28.62
CA GLN A 511 20.93 18.32 29.71
C GLN A 511 21.44 19.69 29.20
N ARG A 512 22.12 19.70 28.03
CA ARG A 512 22.65 20.94 27.44
C ARG A 512 21.54 21.85 26.90
N TYR A 513 20.47 21.31 26.35
CA TYR A 513 19.32 22.07 25.84
C TYR A 513 18.58 22.79 26.99
N LYS A 514 18.43 22.15 28.15
CA LYS A 514 17.86 22.80 29.34
C LYS A 514 18.72 23.97 29.88
N GLN A 515 20.03 23.93 29.65
CA GLN A 515 20.97 24.99 30.08
C GLN A 515 21.12 26.12 29.03
N ARG A 516 20.86 25.84 27.74
CA ARG A 516 21.13 26.77 26.62
C ARG A 516 20.01 27.72 26.23
N SER A 517 18.85 27.67 26.86
CA SER A 517 17.77 28.64 26.57
C SER A 517 18.16 30.12 26.83
N ARG A 518 19.43 30.41 27.17
CA ARG A 518 19.94 31.73 27.47
C ARG A 518 21.16 32.20 26.64
N ARG A 519 21.70 31.45 25.68
CA ARG A 519 22.84 31.90 24.85
C ARG A 519 22.76 31.34 23.42
N GLN A 520 23.23 32.14 22.43
CA GLN A 520 23.27 31.79 21.00
C GLN A 520 23.94 30.44 20.75
N PRO A 521 23.41 29.60 19.83
CA PRO A 521 23.92 28.28 19.60
C PRO A 521 25.16 28.32 18.70
N SER A 522 26.31 27.86 19.19
CA SER A 522 27.34 27.29 18.33
C SER A 522 26.96 25.86 18.00
N ALA A 523 27.18 25.42 16.75
CA ALA A 523 26.88 24.09 16.29
C ALA A 523 27.43 23.00 17.22
N PRO A 524 26.70 21.93 17.49
CA PRO A 524 27.19 20.87 18.37
C PRO A 524 28.31 20.09 17.65
N GLU A 525 29.51 20.16 18.15
CA GLU A 525 30.74 19.52 17.66
C GLU A 525 30.72 17.97 17.68
N SER A 526 29.61 17.33 17.98
CA SER A 526 29.54 15.87 18.16
C SER A 526 28.31 15.21 17.55
N LEU A 527 27.70 15.78 16.50
CA LEU A 527 26.71 15.06 15.71
C LEU A 527 27.41 14.11 14.76
N ALA A 528 26.81 12.94 14.56
CA ALA A 528 27.31 12.01 13.57
C ALA A 528 27.45 12.72 12.22
N GLN A 529 28.64 12.76 11.69
CA GLN A 529 28.88 13.33 10.36
C GLN A 529 28.10 12.54 9.31
N ALA A 530 27.68 13.22 8.26
CA ALA A 530 27.09 12.54 7.12
C ALA A 530 28.10 11.53 6.55
N PRO A 531 27.64 10.37 6.07
CA PRO A 531 28.55 9.35 5.55
C PRO A 531 29.31 9.86 4.35
N ALA A 532 30.55 9.38 4.16
CA ALA A 532 31.37 9.70 2.99
C ALA A 532 30.86 9.06 1.69
N PHE A 533 29.60 8.59 1.67
CA PHE A 533 28.96 7.92 0.54
C PHE A 533 28.64 8.89 -0.61
N THR A 534 28.49 8.34 -1.80
CA THR A 534 28.09 9.08 -3.00
C THR A 534 27.02 8.32 -3.77
N GLY A 535 26.26 9.01 -4.61
CA GLY A 535 25.27 8.39 -5.49
C GLY A 535 24.24 7.53 -4.75
N ARG A 536 24.06 6.29 -5.21
CA ARG A 536 23.03 5.38 -4.68
C ARG A 536 23.20 5.01 -3.22
N GLN A 537 24.41 4.83 -2.76
CA GLN A 537 24.70 4.46 -1.38
C GLN A 537 24.29 5.60 -0.42
N TYR A 538 24.53 6.84 -0.80
CA TYR A 538 24.08 8.02 -0.06
C TYR A 538 22.54 8.10 -0.03
N GLU A 539 21.90 7.94 -1.19
CA GLU A 539 20.43 7.93 -1.31
C GLU A 539 19.82 6.84 -0.42
N TYR A 540 20.36 5.63 -0.48
CA TYR A 540 19.90 4.49 0.33
C TYR A 540 20.06 4.75 1.83
N ALA A 541 21.22 5.21 2.30
CA ALA A 541 21.45 5.47 3.70
C ALA A 541 20.51 6.57 4.24
N ALA A 542 20.27 7.64 3.49
CA ALA A 542 19.35 8.70 3.86
C ALA A 542 17.88 8.20 3.89
N GLU A 543 17.49 7.38 2.92
CA GLU A 543 16.15 6.79 2.85
C GLU A 543 15.88 5.85 4.02
N GLN A 544 16.79 4.91 4.31
CA GLN A 544 16.62 3.95 5.40
C GLN A 544 16.57 4.65 6.78
N LEU A 545 17.48 5.59 7.02
CA LEU A 545 17.48 6.38 8.27
C LEU A 545 16.20 7.22 8.40
N GLY A 546 15.73 7.77 7.28
CA GLY A 546 14.46 8.48 7.21
C GLY A 546 13.27 7.57 7.51
N TYR A 547 13.20 6.39 6.93
CA TYR A 547 12.12 5.43 7.14
C TYR A 547 12.07 4.92 8.59
N LEU A 548 13.20 4.60 9.19
CA LEU A 548 13.29 4.28 10.63
C LEU A 548 12.74 5.42 11.50
N THR A 549 13.15 6.65 11.19
CA THR A 549 12.69 7.84 11.93
C THR A 549 11.19 8.09 11.71
N GLY A 550 10.69 7.88 10.49
CA GLY A 550 9.28 7.99 10.15
C GLY A 550 8.42 6.94 10.84
N ASN A 551 8.95 5.72 11.01
CA ASN A 551 8.30 4.69 11.80
C ASN A 551 8.22 5.08 13.29
N ASP A 552 9.31 5.56 13.87
CA ASP A 552 9.33 6.04 15.25
C ASP A 552 8.36 7.23 15.47
N LEU A 553 8.23 8.12 14.46
CA LEU A 553 7.21 9.20 14.45
C LEU A 553 5.79 8.63 14.51
N TYR A 554 5.53 7.62 13.71
CA TYR A 554 4.22 6.99 13.65
C TYR A 554 3.86 6.29 14.96
N ASP A 555 4.78 5.52 15.52
CA ASP A 555 4.60 4.83 16.80
C ASP A 555 4.43 5.85 17.95
N ALA A 556 5.25 6.91 18.01
CA ALA A 556 5.12 7.99 18.98
C ALA A 556 3.77 8.73 18.88
N TYR A 557 3.25 8.89 17.67
CA TYR A 557 1.91 9.44 17.45
C TYR A 557 0.82 8.52 17.97
N LEU A 558 0.89 7.22 17.68
CA LEU A 558 -0.09 6.23 18.16
C LEU A 558 -0.10 6.11 19.68
N GLU A 559 1.06 6.17 20.31
CA GLU A 559 1.23 6.15 21.76
C GLU A 559 0.82 7.46 22.45
N GLY A 560 0.50 8.49 21.67
CA GLY A 560 0.12 9.81 22.20
C GLY A 560 1.28 10.66 22.70
N ARG A 561 2.52 10.25 22.44
CA ARG A 561 3.73 11.03 22.77
C ARG A 561 3.90 12.26 21.88
N LEU A 562 3.35 12.21 20.67
CA LEU A 562 3.30 13.33 19.74
C LEU A 562 1.86 13.73 19.42
N THR A 563 1.60 15.03 19.45
CA THR A 563 0.31 15.60 19.06
C THR A 563 0.28 15.93 17.56
N THR A 564 -0.91 16.02 16.97
CA THR A 564 -1.06 16.49 15.57
C THR A 564 -0.50 17.91 15.39
N ALA A 565 -0.56 18.77 16.42
CA ALA A 565 0.02 20.11 16.36
C ALA A 565 1.56 20.04 16.27
N ALA A 566 2.19 19.16 17.05
CA ALA A 566 3.64 18.93 16.96
C ALA A 566 4.05 18.37 15.60
N LEU A 567 3.28 17.42 15.06
CA LEU A 567 3.50 16.87 13.71
C LEU A 567 3.36 17.96 12.64
N ARG A 568 2.27 18.76 12.68
CA ARG A 568 2.09 19.89 11.77
C ARG A 568 3.30 20.85 11.80
N GLN A 569 3.86 21.11 12.99
CA GLN A 569 5.04 21.96 13.11
C GLN A 569 6.26 21.39 12.38
N LEU A 570 6.44 20.06 12.36
CA LEU A 570 7.51 19.43 11.58
C LEU A 570 7.37 19.70 10.08
N PHE A 571 6.14 19.66 9.55
CA PHE A 571 5.88 20.01 8.14
C PHE A 571 6.14 21.49 7.82
N LEU A 572 6.02 22.36 8.80
CA LEU A 572 6.26 23.82 8.66
C LEU A 572 7.71 24.22 8.95
N THR A 573 8.57 23.30 9.35
CA THR A 573 9.97 23.61 9.67
C THR A 573 10.79 23.84 8.42
N HIS A 574 11.40 25.02 8.28
CA HIS A 574 12.30 25.36 7.18
C HIS A 574 13.67 24.75 7.42
N ILE A 575 13.93 23.61 6.78
CA ILE A 575 15.17 22.82 6.90
C ILE A 575 16.25 23.18 5.87
N GLU A 576 15.99 24.15 5.02
CA GLU A 576 16.89 24.58 3.93
C GLU A 576 18.00 25.53 4.39
N GLN A 577 17.97 25.97 5.63
CA GLN A 577 19.00 26.82 6.18
C GLN A 577 20.17 26.00 6.70
N PRO A 578 21.43 26.46 6.56
CA PRO A 578 22.61 25.77 7.07
C PRO A 578 22.49 25.41 8.56
N GLY A 579 22.77 24.16 8.91
CA GLY A 579 22.71 23.61 10.27
C GLY A 579 21.31 23.24 10.76
N VAL A 580 20.25 23.75 10.15
CA VAL A 580 18.87 23.55 10.64
C VAL A 580 18.38 22.12 10.43
N ALA A 581 18.66 21.49 9.30
CA ALA A 581 18.20 20.13 9.02
C ALA A 581 18.79 19.14 10.03
N CYS A 582 20.07 19.25 10.30
CA CYS A 582 20.76 18.40 11.27
C CYS A 582 20.22 18.62 12.68
N GLU A 583 20.04 19.87 13.09
CA GLU A 583 19.46 20.21 14.40
C GLU A 583 18.02 19.71 14.54
N ALA A 584 17.19 19.92 13.51
CA ALA A 584 15.81 19.44 13.49
C ALA A 584 15.73 17.92 13.64
N TYR A 585 16.61 17.18 12.94
CA TYR A 585 16.70 15.73 13.07
C TYR A 585 17.04 15.31 14.51
N VAL A 586 18.06 15.92 15.13
CA VAL A 586 18.47 15.59 16.49
C VAL A 586 17.39 15.92 17.51
N GLN A 587 16.75 17.10 17.38
CA GLN A 587 15.63 17.49 18.24
C GLN A 587 14.45 16.51 18.10
N LEU A 588 14.17 16.08 16.86
CA LEU A 588 13.15 15.09 16.58
C LEU A 588 13.47 13.76 17.27
N ARG A 589 14.68 13.22 17.08
CA ARG A 589 15.10 11.97 17.74
C ARG A 589 15.04 12.06 19.26
N ALA A 590 15.32 13.23 19.84
CA ALA A 590 15.22 13.46 21.28
C ALA A 590 13.76 13.45 21.79
N ARG A 591 12.78 13.82 20.97
CA ARG A 591 11.35 13.80 21.31
C ARG A 591 10.69 12.44 21.12
N LEU A 592 11.24 11.62 20.23
CA LEU A 592 10.70 10.29 19.89
C LEU A 592 10.95 9.24 20.98
N ARG A 593 11.79 9.57 21.94
CA ARG A 593 12.11 8.78 23.13
C ARG A 593 11.53 9.41 24.38
#